data_02479a04db74ff8298166e9f29b8549e
#
_entry.id   02479a04db74ff8298166e9f29b8549e
#
_cell.length_a   1.000
_cell.length_b   1.000
_cell.length_c   1.000
_cell.angle_alpha   90.00
_cell.angle_beta   90.00
_cell.angle_gamma   90.00
#
_symmetry.space_group_name_H-M   'P 1'
#
loop_
_entity.id
_entity.type
_entity.pdbx_description
1 polymer ?
#
loop_
_entity_poly.entity_id
_entity_poly.type
_entity_poly.pdbx_seq_one_letter_code
_entity_poly.pdbx_strand_id
1 'polypeptide(L)'
;MKIEKAIICDCDGTLCLLNGRDPFDFESAGNDLLNEPVANLIKMYKDAGNKILIVSAREKKFQPLTEDWLKKYSIPYDHIFLRSDNDYRSDDIIKKEIYEQKIKPNWDIEVVLDDRNRVVTMWRDLGLTCLQVNDGDF
;
A
#
# COMPACT_ATOMS: atom_id res chain seq x y z
N MET A 1 -26.73 -5.97 1.22
CA MET A 1 -25.57 -5.85 2.13
C MET A 1 -24.79 -4.59 1.80
N LYS A 2 -24.46 -3.80 2.81
CA LYS A 2 -23.74 -2.54 2.61
C LYS A 2 -22.25 -2.79 2.47
N ILE A 3 -21.63 -2.33 1.37
CA ILE A 3 -20.20 -2.41 1.16
C ILE A 3 -19.52 -1.32 1.98
N GLU A 4 -18.51 -1.70 2.76
CA GLU A 4 -17.76 -0.75 3.58
C GLU A 4 -16.80 0.08 2.74
N LYS A 5 -16.58 1.33 3.14
CA LYS A 5 -15.56 2.19 2.55
C LYS A 5 -14.18 1.84 3.06
N ALA A 6 -13.20 1.94 2.18
CA ALA A 6 -11.82 1.67 2.51
C ALA A 6 -10.88 2.60 1.75
N ILE A 7 -9.65 2.70 2.22
CA ILE A 7 -8.56 3.30 1.47
C ILE A 7 -7.49 2.26 1.17
N ILE A 8 -6.75 2.48 0.10
CA ILE A 8 -5.58 1.66 -0.25
C ILE A 8 -4.33 2.49 0.02
N CYS A 9 -3.34 1.90 0.66
CA CYS A 9 -2.05 2.55 0.90
C CYS A 9 -0.90 1.62 0.56
N ASP A 10 0.02 2.11 -0.26
CA ASP A 10 1.28 1.45 -0.58
C ASP A 10 2.27 1.56 0.58
N CYS A 11 3.29 0.69 0.61
CA CYS A 11 4.38 0.75 1.59
C CYS A 11 5.57 1.55 1.06
N ASP A 12 6.33 0.96 0.15
CA ASP A 12 7.64 1.50 -0.27
C ASP A 12 7.52 2.82 -1.03
N GLY A 13 8.14 3.89 -0.50
CA GLY A 13 8.07 5.23 -1.06
C GLY A 13 6.82 6.01 -0.67
N THR A 14 5.85 5.39 -0.04
CA THR A 14 4.59 6.01 0.40
C THR A 14 4.56 6.11 1.93
N LEU A 15 4.35 5.00 2.61
CA LEU A 15 4.31 4.93 4.07
C LEU A 15 5.69 4.66 4.65
N CYS A 16 6.48 3.82 3.96
CA CYS A 16 7.82 3.42 4.36
C CYS A 16 8.86 4.15 3.52
N LEU A 17 9.83 4.80 4.16
CA LEU A 17 10.92 5.50 3.49
C LEU A 17 12.23 4.76 3.71
N LEU A 18 13.07 4.68 2.67
CA LEU A 18 14.36 4.01 2.73
C LEU A 18 15.25 4.63 3.80
N ASN A 19 15.93 3.78 4.57
CA ASN A 19 16.92 4.17 5.58
C ASN A 19 18.24 3.47 5.27
N GLY A 20 18.88 3.87 4.15
CA GLY A 20 20.18 3.38 3.74
C GLY A 20 20.21 2.04 3.04
N ARG A 21 19.07 1.35 2.92
CA ARG A 21 19.04 0.05 2.22
C ARG A 21 18.84 0.21 0.70
N ASP A 22 19.25 -0.81 -0.04
CA ASP A 22 18.87 -0.96 -1.45
C ASP A 22 17.34 -1.13 -1.53
N PRO A 23 16.65 -0.50 -2.51
CA PRO A 23 15.19 -0.60 -2.65
C PRO A 23 14.64 -2.02 -2.75
N PHE A 24 15.42 -2.97 -3.24
CA PHE A 24 15.01 -4.37 -3.39
C PHE A 24 15.49 -5.27 -2.24
N ASP A 25 16.22 -4.73 -1.27
CA ASP A 25 16.64 -5.45 -0.06
C ASP A 25 15.50 -5.37 0.98
N PHE A 26 14.47 -6.19 0.80
CA PHE A 26 13.33 -6.20 1.71
C PHE A 26 13.62 -6.86 3.05
N GLU A 27 14.70 -7.63 3.16
CA GLU A 27 15.12 -8.20 4.45
C GLU A 27 15.51 -7.13 5.45
N SER A 28 16.02 -5.99 4.96
CA SER A 28 16.41 -4.85 5.78
C SER A 28 15.28 -3.82 5.97
N ALA A 29 14.10 -4.07 5.42
CA ALA A 29 12.98 -3.11 5.44
C ALA A 29 12.43 -2.85 6.84
N GLY A 30 12.73 -3.69 7.82
CA GLY A 30 12.36 -3.44 9.22
C GLY A 30 12.94 -2.16 9.79
N ASN A 31 13.99 -1.61 9.19
CA ASN A 31 14.64 -0.36 9.58
C ASN A 31 14.15 0.86 8.80
N ASP A 32 13.15 0.71 7.92
CA ASP A 32 12.61 1.83 7.16
C ASP A 32 12.07 2.92 8.08
N LEU A 33 12.17 4.18 7.61
CA LEU A 33 11.63 5.32 8.32
C LEU A 33 10.14 5.46 8.02
N LEU A 34 9.40 6.01 8.98
CA LEU A 34 7.99 6.31 8.80
C LEU A 34 7.80 7.65 8.07
N ASN A 35 6.97 7.65 7.02
CA ASN A 35 6.47 8.89 6.43
C ASN A 35 5.30 9.40 7.27
N GLU A 36 5.59 10.25 8.25
CA GLU A 36 4.59 10.69 9.22
C GLU A 36 3.36 11.36 8.61
N PRO A 37 3.46 12.26 7.60
CA PRO A 37 2.27 12.83 6.98
C PRO A 37 1.33 11.78 6.40
N VAL A 38 1.85 10.75 5.78
CA VAL A 38 1.04 9.65 5.23
C VAL A 38 0.42 8.83 6.36
N ALA A 39 1.18 8.53 7.41
CA ALA A 39 0.65 7.84 8.59
C ALA A 39 -0.51 8.63 9.22
N ASN A 40 -0.40 9.95 9.28
CA ASN A 40 -1.46 10.81 9.81
C ASN A 40 -2.71 10.76 8.94
N LEU A 41 -2.56 10.73 7.61
CA LEU A 41 -3.70 10.56 6.70
C LEU A 41 -4.41 9.22 6.95
N ILE A 42 -3.66 8.14 7.10
CA ILE A 42 -4.24 6.81 7.40
C ILE A 42 -5.07 6.86 8.67
N LYS A 43 -4.54 7.47 9.74
CA LYS A 43 -5.25 7.60 11.02
C LYS A 43 -6.52 8.42 10.87
N MET A 44 -6.48 9.51 10.11
CA MET A 44 -7.65 10.35 9.84
C MET A 44 -8.73 9.59 9.09
N TYR A 45 -8.36 8.83 8.05
CA TYR A 45 -9.32 8.02 7.30
C TYR A 45 -9.89 6.88 8.14
N LYS A 46 -9.08 6.27 8.99
CA LYS A 46 -9.56 5.25 9.94
C LYS A 46 -10.59 5.83 10.90
N ASP A 47 -10.31 6.99 11.46
CA ASP A 47 -11.22 7.68 12.39
C ASP A 47 -12.51 8.10 11.69
N ALA A 48 -12.46 8.37 10.39
CA ALA A 48 -13.63 8.70 9.58
C ALA A 48 -14.46 7.47 9.16
N GLY A 49 -14.08 6.27 9.60
CA GLY A 49 -14.84 5.05 9.35
C GLY A 49 -14.36 4.20 8.18
N ASN A 50 -13.23 4.53 7.58
CA ASN A 50 -12.68 3.73 6.48
C ASN A 50 -11.86 2.54 7.00
N LYS A 51 -11.97 1.40 6.30
CA LYS A 51 -11.01 0.31 6.45
C LYS A 51 -9.70 0.69 5.80
N ILE A 52 -8.59 0.21 6.34
CA ILE A 52 -7.26 0.49 5.83
C ILE A 52 -6.70 -0.77 5.17
N LEU A 53 -6.48 -0.71 3.86
CA LEU A 53 -5.96 -1.81 3.07
C LEU A 53 -4.54 -1.48 2.62
N ILE A 54 -3.57 -2.22 3.13
CA ILE A 54 -2.18 -2.10 2.68
C ILE A 54 -2.02 -2.96 1.44
N VAL A 55 -1.54 -2.36 0.34
CA VAL A 55 -1.28 -3.07 -0.92
C VAL A 55 0.16 -2.80 -1.32
N SER A 56 0.99 -3.82 -1.29
CA SER A 56 2.42 -3.70 -1.58
C SER A 56 2.85 -4.72 -2.62
N ALA A 57 3.83 -4.35 -3.44
CA ALA A 57 4.44 -5.25 -4.40
C ALA A 57 5.53 -6.15 -3.79
N ARG A 58 5.76 -6.09 -2.48
CA ARG A 58 6.64 -7.03 -1.77
C ARG A 58 6.07 -8.44 -1.88
N GLU A 59 6.94 -9.45 -1.92
CA GLU A 59 6.50 -10.85 -1.89
C GLU A 59 5.93 -11.24 -0.52
N LYS A 60 5.01 -12.20 -0.51
CA LYS A 60 4.34 -12.68 0.71
C LYS A 60 5.31 -13.17 1.78
N LYS A 61 6.49 -13.66 1.41
CA LYS A 61 7.51 -14.07 2.39
C LYS A 61 7.95 -12.93 3.30
N PHE A 62 7.75 -11.68 2.89
CA PHE A 62 8.08 -10.50 3.70
C PHE A 62 6.88 -9.97 4.50
N GLN A 63 5.75 -10.68 4.53
CA GLN A 63 4.56 -10.23 5.27
C GLN A 63 4.82 -10.12 6.77
N PRO A 64 5.44 -11.08 7.45
CA PRO A 64 5.70 -10.95 8.89
C PRO A 64 6.55 -9.71 9.21
N LEU A 65 7.61 -9.48 8.45
CA LEU A 65 8.49 -8.32 8.62
C LEU A 65 7.72 -7.00 8.38
N THR A 66 6.88 -6.98 7.36
CA THR A 66 6.07 -5.80 7.03
C THR A 66 5.05 -5.52 8.12
N GLU A 67 4.35 -6.54 8.61
CA GLU A 67 3.37 -6.37 9.69
C GLU A 67 4.03 -5.96 11.00
N ASP A 68 5.21 -6.48 11.33
CA ASP A 68 5.97 -6.05 12.50
C ASP A 68 6.32 -4.56 12.42
N TRP A 69 6.71 -4.09 11.24
CA TRP A 69 6.99 -2.67 11.02
C TRP A 69 5.73 -1.81 11.20
N LEU A 70 4.60 -2.24 10.65
CA LEU A 70 3.32 -1.54 10.81
C LEU A 70 2.92 -1.44 12.28
N LYS A 71 3.10 -2.52 13.04
CA LYS A 71 2.80 -2.55 14.48
C LYS A 71 3.75 -1.68 15.27
N LYS A 72 5.03 -1.65 14.91
CA LYS A 72 6.04 -0.80 15.55
C LYS A 72 5.63 0.68 15.53
N TYR A 73 5.04 1.13 14.44
CA TYR A 73 4.59 2.51 14.27
C TYR A 73 3.10 2.71 14.55
N SER A 74 2.43 1.71 15.09
CA SER A 74 1.00 1.76 15.44
C SER A 74 0.10 2.16 14.26
N ILE A 75 0.40 1.64 13.08
CA ILE A 75 -0.43 1.89 11.89
C ILE A 75 -1.71 1.07 11.97
N PRO A 76 -2.90 1.71 11.92
CA PRO A 76 -4.18 1.01 12.01
C PRO A 76 -4.56 0.41 10.65
N TYR A 77 -4.06 -0.77 10.33
CA TYR A 77 -4.43 -1.47 9.10
C TYR A 77 -5.40 -2.62 9.38
N ASP A 78 -6.31 -2.89 8.45
CA ASP A 78 -7.30 -3.96 8.58
C ASP A 78 -6.91 -5.19 7.75
N HIS A 79 -6.35 -4.97 6.57
CA HIS A 79 -5.89 -6.04 5.68
C HIS A 79 -4.59 -5.65 4.99
N ILE A 80 -3.81 -6.67 4.63
CA ILE A 80 -2.58 -6.51 3.86
C ILE A 80 -2.59 -7.46 2.67
N PHE A 81 -2.27 -6.93 1.49
CA PHE A 81 -2.21 -7.68 0.24
C PHE A 81 -0.83 -7.52 -0.38
N LEU A 82 -0.16 -8.63 -0.65
CA LEU A 82 1.19 -8.69 -1.19
C LEU A 82 1.21 -9.53 -2.46
N ARG A 83 2.26 -9.35 -3.28
CA ARG A 83 2.43 -10.24 -4.42
C ARG A 83 2.76 -11.66 -3.97
N SER A 84 2.35 -12.64 -4.77
CA SER A 84 2.73 -14.03 -4.53
C SER A 84 4.25 -14.19 -4.66
N ASP A 85 4.82 -15.10 -3.87
CA ASP A 85 6.24 -15.41 -3.96
C ASP A 85 6.59 -15.90 -5.37
N ASN A 86 7.74 -15.46 -5.88
CA ASN A 86 8.24 -15.81 -7.21
C ASN A 86 7.38 -15.30 -8.37
N ASP A 87 6.51 -14.33 -8.14
CA ASP A 87 5.80 -13.61 -9.20
C ASP A 87 6.56 -12.31 -9.50
N TYR A 88 7.27 -12.28 -10.63
CA TYR A 88 8.18 -11.18 -10.99
C TYR A 88 7.58 -10.21 -12.02
N ARG A 89 6.26 -10.25 -12.23
CA ARG A 89 5.59 -9.28 -13.11
C ARG A 89 5.67 -7.87 -12.55
N SER A 90 5.45 -6.87 -13.41
CA SER A 90 5.48 -5.46 -13.01
C SER A 90 4.49 -5.17 -11.87
N ASP A 91 4.85 -4.25 -10.99
CA ASP A 91 4.05 -3.90 -9.80
C ASP A 91 2.66 -3.35 -10.14
N ASP A 92 2.50 -2.63 -11.24
CA ASP A 92 1.19 -2.14 -11.68
C ASP A 92 0.26 -3.29 -12.07
N ILE A 93 0.79 -4.33 -12.72
CA ILE A 93 0.03 -5.54 -13.07
C ILE A 93 -0.40 -6.28 -11.80
N ILE A 94 0.53 -6.48 -10.86
CA ILE A 94 0.26 -7.15 -9.59
C ILE A 94 -0.82 -6.43 -8.79
N LYS A 95 -0.69 -5.13 -8.63
CA LYS A 95 -1.64 -4.34 -7.84
C LYS A 95 -3.02 -4.26 -8.50
N LYS A 96 -3.05 -4.20 -9.82
CA LYS A 96 -4.32 -4.24 -10.57
C LYS A 96 -5.06 -5.55 -10.34
N GLU A 97 -4.37 -6.69 -10.40
CA GLU A 97 -4.97 -8.00 -10.14
C GLU A 97 -5.49 -8.10 -8.69
N ILE A 98 -4.70 -7.66 -7.72
CA ILE A 98 -5.12 -7.64 -6.32
C ILE A 98 -6.42 -6.85 -6.18
N TYR A 99 -6.48 -5.67 -6.78
CA TYR A 99 -7.67 -4.83 -6.74
C TYR A 99 -8.89 -5.54 -7.35
N GLU A 100 -8.76 -6.03 -8.58
CA GLU A 100 -9.88 -6.63 -9.31
C GLU A 100 -10.41 -7.90 -8.66
N GLN A 101 -9.51 -8.73 -8.13
CA GLN A 101 -9.86 -10.04 -7.59
C GLN A 101 -10.24 -10.01 -6.11
N LYS A 102 -9.61 -9.15 -5.30
CA LYS A 102 -9.72 -9.21 -3.84
C LYS A 102 -10.32 -7.96 -3.20
N ILE A 103 -10.18 -6.81 -3.81
CA ILE A 103 -10.60 -5.55 -3.21
C ILE A 103 -11.93 -5.07 -3.77
N LYS A 104 -12.01 -4.90 -5.08
CA LYS A 104 -13.21 -4.39 -5.74
C LYS A 104 -14.51 -5.12 -5.34
N PRO A 105 -14.53 -6.46 -5.22
CA PRO A 105 -15.75 -7.16 -4.81
C PRO A 105 -16.19 -6.88 -3.36
N ASN A 106 -15.29 -6.38 -2.50
CA ASN A 106 -15.50 -6.34 -1.06
C ASN A 106 -15.55 -4.94 -0.46
N TRP A 107 -14.96 -3.95 -1.08
CA TRP A 107 -14.89 -2.58 -0.55
C TRP A 107 -15.12 -1.53 -1.62
N ASP A 108 -15.66 -0.39 -1.17
CA ASP A 108 -15.76 0.84 -1.96
C ASP A 108 -14.57 1.73 -1.62
N ILE A 109 -13.68 1.96 -2.58
CA ILE A 109 -12.42 2.66 -2.34
C ILE A 109 -12.63 4.17 -2.40
N GLU A 110 -12.38 4.85 -1.29
CA GLU A 110 -12.45 6.31 -1.18
C GLU A 110 -11.24 6.98 -1.85
N VAL A 111 -10.04 6.49 -1.55
CA VAL A 111 -8.78 7.06 -2.07
C VAL A 111 -7.68 6.01 -2.05
N VAL A 112 -6.70 6.18 -2.95
CA VAL A 112 -5.47 5.40 -2.98
C VAL A 112 -4.29 6.33 -2.73
N LEU A 113 -3.36 5.90 -1.88
CA LEU A 113 -2.08 6.58 -1.62
C LEU A 113 -0.97 5.73 -2.20
N ASP A 114 -0.26 6.25 -3.19
CA ASP A 114 0.84 5.55 -3.86
C ASP A 114 1.83 6.59 -4.40
N ASP A 115 3.02 6.17 -4.83
CA ASP A 115 4.06 7.11 -5.27
C ASP A 115 4.54 6.88 -6.70
N ARG A 116 4.63 5.63 -7.18
CA ARG A 116 5.23 5.33 -8.49
C ARG A 116 4.30 5.71 -9.63
N ASN A 117 4.83 6.48 -10.60
CA ASN A 117 4.03 7.02 -11.72
C ASN A 117 3.19 5.96 -12.42
N ARG A 118 3.76 4.82 -12.83
CA ARG A 118 3.02 3.79 -13.57
C ARG A 118 1.93 3.14 -12.75
N VAL A 119 2.11 3.03 -11.42
CA VAL A 119 1.12 2.48 -10.51
C VAL A 119 0.00 3.50 -10.27
N VAL A 120 0.34 4.76 -10.06
CA VAL A 120 -0.63 5.85 -9.93
C VAL A 120 -1.51 5.94 -11.20
N THR A 121 -0.89 5.86 -12.38
CA THR A 121 -1.63 5.87 -13.65
C THR A 121 -2.60 4.68 -13.70
N MET A 122 -2.16 3.50 -13.31
CA MET A 122 -3.02 2.30 -13.26
C MET A 122 -4.24 2.51 -12.36
N TRP A 123 -4.04 3.03 -11.13
CA TRP A 123 -5.16 3.31 -10.22
C TRP A 123 -6.15 4.31 -10.83
N ARG A 124 -5.64 5.38 -11.42
CA ARG A 124 -6.48 6.42 -12.06
C ARG A 124 -7.22 5.90 -13.27
N ASP A 125 -6.63 5.03 -14.07
CA ASP A 125 -7.26 4.39 -15.22
C ASP A 125 -8.42 3.47 -14.81
N LEU A 126 -8.37 2.92 -13.59
CA LEU A 126 -9.48 2.17 -13.00
C LEU A 126 -10.62 3.05 -12.49
N GLY A 127 -10.48 4.36 -12.59
CA GLY A 127 -11.48 5.31 -12.10
C GLY A 127 -11.33 5.67 -10.63
N LEU A 128 -10.23 5.30 -9.98
CA LEU A 128 -9.99 5.58 -8.58
C LEU A 128 -9.29 6.94 -8.40
N THR A 129 -9.61 7.61 -7.31
CA THR A 129 -8.87 8.81 -6.89
C THR A 129 -7.56 8.37 -6.26
N CYS A 130 -6.45 8.70 -6.88
CA CYS A 130 -5.13 8.38 -6.35
C CYS A 130 -4.37 9.67 -6.03
N LEU A 131 -3.96 9.81 -4.76
CA LEU A 131 -3.10 10.88 -4.28
C LEU A 131 -1.65 10.39 -4.38
N GLN A 132 -0.89 11.00 -5.28
CA GLN A 132 0.52 10.69 -5.44
C GLN A 132 1.32 11.45 -4.39
N VAL A 133 1.94 10.73 -3.48
CA VAL A 133 2.53 11.30 -2.26
C VAL A 133 4.01 11.63 -2.38
N ASN A 134 4.65 11.21 -3.47
CA ASN A 134 6.06 11.45 -3.74
C ASN A 134 6.33 11.41 -5.24
N ASP A 135 7.50 11.94 -5.65
CA ASP A 135 7.96 11.78 -7.02
C ASP A 135 8.15 10.28 -7.32
N GLY A 136 7.62 9.84 -8.45
CA GLY A 136 7.55 8.42 -8.76
C GLY A 136 8.09 8.02 -10.12
N ASP A 137 8.97 8.83 -10.70
CA ASP A 137 9.58 8.55 -12.01
C ASP A 137 10.74 7.54 -11.86
N PHE A 138 10.37 6.28 -11.63
CA PHE A 138 11.36 5.20 -11.48
C PHE A 138 10.79 3.82 -11.82
#